data_6cdaf3a13bd867abea7a838a8c8333f2
#
_entry.id   6cdaf3a13bd867abea7a838a8c8333f2
#
_cell.length_a   1.000
_cell.length_b   1.000
_cell.length_c   1.000
_cell.angle_alpha   90.00
_cell.angle_beta   90.00
_cell.angle_gamma   90.00
#
_symmetry.space_group_name_H-M   'P 1'
#
loop_
_entity.id
_entity.type
_entity.pdbx_description
1 polymer ?
#
loop_
_entity_poly.entity_id
_entity_poly.type
_entity_poly.pdbx_seq_one_letter_code
_entity_poly.pdbx_strand_id
1 'polypeptide(L)'
;MGGRERQDGMAQIRNIRRVVTGSRQIDGAGVRLVRVIGRGDVEEFDPFLMLDAFDSRDPQDYIRGFPWHPHRGIETVTYLIAGAVEHGDSLGKGGHIREGGCHWMRS
;
A
#
# COMPACT_ATOMS: atom_id res chain seq x y z
N MET A 1 0.06 20.68 -32.97
CA MET A 1 -0.19 20.48 -32.34
C MET A 1 -0.52 20.17 -31.53
N GLY A 2 -0.53 20.23 -31.79
CA GLY A 2 -0.75 19.99 -31.01
C GLY A 2 -1.46 19.85 -30.46
N GLY A 3 -1.67 19.91 -30.87
CA GLY A 3 -2.23 19.86 -30.37
C GLY A 3 -2.96 19.77 -30.28
N ARG A 4 -3.01 19.76 -30.64
CA ARG A 4 -3.71 19.82 -30.71
C ARG A 4 -4.63 20.00 -30.34
N GLU A 5 -4.66 20.02 -30.70
CA GLU A 5 -5.51 20.29 -30.43
C GLU A 5 -6.42 20.07 -29.99
N ARG A 6 -6.63 20.23 -30.02
CA ARG A 6 -7.49 20.22 -29.61
C ARG A 6 -8.20 20.50 -29.41
N GLN A 7 -8.14 20.62 -29.96
CA GLN A 7 -8.72 20.85 -29.87
C GLN A 7 -9.29 21.02 -29.50
N ASP A 8 -9.17 21.55 -30.06
CA ASP A 8 -9.80 21.65 -29.55
C ASP A 8 -9.96 21.62 -28.53
N GLY A 9 -9.24 22.21 -28.41
CA GLY A 9 -9.22 22.57 -27.05
C GLY A 9 -10.02 21.77 -26.04
N MET A 10 -10.40 20.62 -26.34
CA MET A 10 -11.10 19.76 -25.39
C MET A 10 -10.10 19.02 -24.52
N ALA A 11 -10.26 19.15 -23.21
CA ALA A 11 -9.49 18.37 -22.26
C ALA A 11 -9.78 16.88 -22.44
N GLN A 12 -8.74 16.08 -22.41
CA GLN A 12 -8.90 14.62 -22.42
C GLN A 12 -9.31 14.14 -21.03
N ILE A 13 -10.32 13.32 -20.97
CA ILE A 13 -10.78 12.69 -19.72
C ILE A 13 -10.09 11.34 -19.60
N ARG A 14 -9.44 11.11 -18.47
CA ARG A 14 -8.85 9.81 -18.17
C ARG A 14 -9.94 8.86 -17.69
N ASN A 15 -10.08 7.77 -18.37
CA ASN A 15 -10.99 6.72 -17.96
C ASN A 15 -10.26 5.67 -17.14
N ILE A 16 -11.02 4.92 -16.35
CA ILE A 16 -10.50 3.76 -15.64
C ILE A 16 -10.18 2.71 -16.68
N ARG A 17 -8.93 2.29 -16.75
CA ARG A 17 -8.48 1.27 -17.67
C ARG A 17 -8.69 -0.13 -17.11
N ARG A 18 -8.48 -0.30 -15.81
CA ARG A 18 -8.54 -1.59 -15.16
C ARG A 18 -8.78 -1.42 -13.66
N VAL A 19 -9.52 -2.35 -13.09
CA VAL A 19 -9.74 -2.43 -11.64
C VAL A 19 -9.19 -3.77 -11.17
N VAL A 20 -8.36 -3.75 -10.11
CA VAL A 20 -7.84 -4.95 -9.49
C VAL A 20 -8.36 -5.04 -8.06
N THR A 21 -8.75 -6.22 -7.64
CA THR A 21 -9.31 -6.46 -6.31
C THR A 21 -8.38 -7.24 -5.40
N GLY A 22 -7.33 -7.83 -5.98
CA GLY A 22 -6.35 -8.57 -5.22
C GLY A 22 -6.81 -9.95 -4.75
N SER A 23 -6.00 -10.58 -3.94
CA SER A 23 -6.27 -11.90 -3.39
C SER A 23 -5.89 -11.98 -1.93
N ARG A 24 -6.61 -12.83 -1.19
CA ARG A 24 -6.33 -13.05 0.23
C ARG A 24 -5.03 -13.80 0.40
N GLN A 25 -4.28 -13.39 1.42
CA GLN A 25 -2.99 -14.02 1.76
C GLN A 25 -2.78 -13.98 3.27
N ILE A 26 -1.81 -14.78 3.71
CA ILE A 26 -1.30 -14.74 5.06
C ILE A 26 0.18 -14.39 4.95
N ASP A 27 0.60 -13.36 5.66
CA ASP A 27 1.96 -12.87 5.62
C ASP A 27 2.49 -12.60 7.04
N GLY A 28 3.80 -12.38 7.15
CA GLY A 28 4.44 -12.20 8.45
C GLY A 28 4.26 -13.41 9.34
N ALA A 29 3.89 -13.20 10.60
CA ALA A 29 3.69 -14.26 11.58
C ALA A 29 2.24 -14.81 11.59
N GLY A 30 1.48 -14.57 10.55
CA GLY A 30 0.12 -15.06 10.43
C GLY A 30 -0.92 -13.94 10.27
N VAL A 31 -0.51 -12.79 9.73
CA VAL A 31 -1.42 -11.69 9.45
C VAL A 31 -2.17 -11.96 8.17
N ARG A 32 -3.48 -11.87 8.23
CA ARG A 32 -4.34 -12.02 7.05
C ARG A 32 -4.51 -10.67 6.36
N LEU A 33 -4.30 -10.67 5.07
CA LEU A 33 -4.36 -9.43 4.27
C LEU A 33 -4.90 -9.75 2.88
N VAL A 34 -5.19 -8.69 2.13
CA VAL A 34 -5.50 -8.77 0.71
C VAL A 34 -4.35 -8.12 -0.05
N ARG A 35 -3.63 -8.89 -0.86
CA ARG A 35 -2.59 -8.35 -1.72
C ARG A 35 -3.22 -7.89 -3.02
N VAL A 36 -3.24 -6.59 -3.22
CA VAL A 36 -3.88 -5.96 -4.37
C VAL A 36 -2.91 -5.88 -5.54
N ILE A 37 -1.66 -5.50 -5.29
CA ILE A 37 -0.57 -5.44 -6.28
C ILE A 37 0.61 -6.23 -5.73
N GLY A 38 1.34 -6.94 -6.58
CA GLY A 38 2.56 -7.63 -6.19
C GLY A 38 2.72 -9.04 -6.73
N ARG A 39 1.90 -9.44 -7.71
CA ARG A 39 1.96 -10.77 -8.32
C ARG A 39 1.86 -10.69 -9.83
N GLY A 40 2.99 -10.50 -10.49
CA GLY A 40 3.04 -10.53 -11.94
C GLY A 40 2.44 -9.32 -12.63
N ASP A 41 2.02 -8.35 -11.87
CA ASP A 41 1.39 -7.12 -12.35
C ASP A 41 2.22 -5.87 -12.05
N VAL A 42 3.43 -6.05 -11.56
CA VAL A 42 4.28 -4.93 -11.10
C VAL A 42 4.61 -3.96 -12.22
N GLU A 43 4.87 -4.46 -13.42
CA GLU A 43 5.18 -3.59 -14.57
C GLU A 43 4.01 -2.70 -14.93
N GLU A 44 2.79 -3.20 -14.80
CA GLU A 44 1.59 -2.46 -15.13
C GLU A 44 1.32 -1.32 -14.17
N PHE A 45 1.72 -1.48 -12.92
CA PHE A 45 1.46 -0.51 -11.86
C PHE A 45 2.71 0.27 -11.42
N ASP A 46 3.77 0.25 -12.22
CA ASP A 46 4.96 1.04 -11.95
C ASP A 46 4.59 2.50 -11.61
N PRO A 47 5.13 3.10 -10.57
CA PRO A 47 6.29 2.68 -9.76
C PRO A 47 5.95 1.83 -8.54
N PHE A 48 4.72 1.37 -8.40
CA PHE A 48 4.30 0.63 -7.22
C PHE A 48 4.67 -0.85 -7.32
N LEU A 49 5.35 -1.34 -6.32
CA LEU A 49 5.81 -2.73 -6.27
C LEU A 49 4.82 -3.63 -5.54
N MET A 50 4.11 -3.09 -4.57
CA MET A 50 3.19 -3.87 -3.74
C MET A 50 2.16 -2.96 -3.10
N LEU A 51 0.94 -3.44 -3.02
CA LEU A 51 -0.12 -2.82 -2.24
C LEU A 51 -0.85 -3.91 -1.47
N ASP A 52 -0.79 -3.83 -0.16
CA ASP A 52 -1.49 -4.75 0.74
C ASP A 52 -2.56 -4.00 1.53
N ALA A 53 -3.72 -4.59 1.64
CA ALA A 53 -4.82 -4.04 2.42
C ALA A 53 -5.15 -4.95 3.61
N PHE A 54 -5.26 -4.34 4.77
CA PHE A 54 -5.68 -4.98 6.00
C PHE A 54 -7.05 -4.44 6.38
N ASP A 55 -8.06 -5.25 6.26
CA ASP A 55 -9.43 -4.83 6.54
C ASP A 55 -10.14 -5.93 7.32
N SER A 56 -9.89 -5.97 8.62
CA SER A 56 -10.50 -6.95 9.49
C SER A 56 -10.83 -6.36 10.86
N ARG A 57 -11.96 -6.78 11.39
CA ARG A 57 -12.37 -6.49 12.77
C ARG A 57 -12.06 -7.65 13.70
N ASP A 58 -11.58 -8.77 13.18
CA ASP A 58 -11.20 -9.93 13.97
C ASP A 58 -9.73 -9.83 14.37
N PRO A 59 -9.43 -9.68 15.68
CA PRO A 59 -8.04 -9.61 16.14
C PRO A 59 -7.18 -10.79 15.73
N GLN A 60 -7.77 -11.97 15.53
CA GLN A 60 -7.02 -13.14 15.08
C GLN A 60 -6.37 -12.97 13.72
N ASP A 61 -6.90 -12.06 12.90
CA ASP A 61 -6.37 -11.81 11.57
C ASP A 61 -5.08 -10.98 11.60
N TYR A 62 -4.83 -10.22 12.67
CA TYR A 62 -3.70 -9.28 12.70
C TYR A 62 -2.91 -9.23 14.01
N ILE A 63 -3.35 -9.93 15.06
CA ILE A 63 -2.75 -9.76 16.39
C ILE A 63 -1.28 -10.18 16.46
N ARG A 64 -0.85 -11.07 15.57
CA ARG A 64 0.52 -11.56 15.55
C ARG A 64 1.50 -10.55 14.98
N GLY A 65 0.99 -9.55 14.25
CA GLY A 65 1.83 -8.51 13.66
C GLY A 65 2.83 -9.02 12.65
N PHE A 66 3.80 -8.18 12.36
CA PHE A 66 4.90 -8.52 11.45
C PHE A 66 6.20 -8.57 12.24
N PRO A 67 7.00 -9.67 12.11
CA PRO A 67 8.32 -9.71 12.72
C PRO A 67 9.23 -8.67 12.08
N TRP A 68 10.26 -8.28 12.79
CA TRP A 68 11.28 -7.37 12.28
C TRP A 68 11.91 -7.95 11.03
N HIS A 69 12.02 -7.15 9.99
CA HIS A 69 12.61 -7.55 8.72
C HIS A 69 13.24 -6.34 8.03
N PRO A 70 14.29 -6.54 7.22
CA PRO A 70 14.93 -5.42 6.54
C PRO A 70 14.14 -4.95 5.33
N HIS A 71 14.19 -3.62 5.11
CA HIS A 71 13.77 -3.00 3.87
C HIS A 71 14.98 -2.29 3.28
N ARG A 72 15.38 -2.61 2.07
CA ARG A 72 16.49 -1.95 1.40
C ARG A 72 16.10 -1.51 0.02
N GLY A 73 16.39 -0.24 -0.29
CA GLY A 73 16.16 0.31 -1.61
C GLY A 73 14.70 0.50 -1.97
N ILE A 74 13.82 0.46 -0.99
CA ILE A 74 12.39 0.68 -1.21
C ILE A 74 11.85 1.70 -0.22
N GLU A 75 10.76 2.33 -0.61
CA GLU A 75 10.00 3.18 0.29
C GLU A 75 8.67 2.51 0.58
N THR A 76 8.22 2.63 1.81
CA THR A 76 6.93 2.09 2.23
C THR A 76 6.06 3.20 2.80
N VAL A 77 4.78 3.15 2.47
CA VAL A 77 3.79 4.08 2.99
C VAL A 77 2.67 3.26 3.61
N THR A 78 2.39 3.54 4.87
CA THR A 78 1.24 2.95 5.56
C THR A 78 0.20 4.04 5.77
N TYR A 79 -0.99 3.83 5.26
CA TYR A 79 -2.13 4.70 5.50
C TYR A 79 -3.16 3.97 6.32
N LEU A 80 -3.57 4.59 7.43
CA LEU A 80 -4.51 3.97 8.35
C LEU A 80 -5.89 4.61 8.23
N ILE A 81 -6.85 3.83 7.77
CA ILE A 81 -8.23 4.30 7.61
C ILE A 81 -8.94 4.25 8.97
N ALA A 82 -8.74 3.18 9.72
CA ALA A 82 -9.37 3.00 11.03
C ALA A 82 -8.47 2.18 11.93
N GLY A 83 -8.55 2.38 13.23
CA GLY A 83 -7.77 1.65 14.22
C GLY A 83 -6.48 2.36 14.59
N ALA A 84 -5.49 1.59 15.03
CA ALA A 84 -4.18 2.10 15.43
C ALA A 84 -3.10 1.06 15.12
N VAL A 85 -1.92 1.55 14.75
CA VAL A 85 -0.75 0.70 14.45
C VAL A 85 0.45 1.25 15.21
N GLU A 86 1.21 0.33 15.82
CA GLU A 86 2.47 0.64 16.45
C GLU A 86 3.61 0.16 15.55
N HIS A 87 4.64 0.98 15.39
CA HIS A 87 5.79 0.64 14.56
C HIS A 87 7.10 0.99 15.24
N GLY A 88 8.17 0.33 14.83
CA GLY A 88 9.51 0.62 15.30
C GLY A 88 10.56 0.30 14.26
N ASP A 89 11.78 0.79 14.48
CA ASP A 89 12.92 0.52 13.59
C ASP A 89 14.18 0.10 14.38
N SER A 90 15.22 -0.29 13.65
CA SER A 90 16.49 -0.75 14.23
C SER A 90 17.29 0.35 14.90
N LEU A 91 16.94 1.61 14.71
CA LEU A 91 17.61 2.76 15.33
C LEU A 91 16.95 3.17 16.65
N GLY A 92 16.00 2.39 17.13
CA GLY A 92 15.27 2.68 18.36
C GLY A 92 14.16 3.70 18.20
N LYS A 93 13.83 4.07 16.98
CA LYS A 93 12.71 4.99 16.70
C LYS A 93 11.44 4.19 16.52
N GLY A 94 10.37 4.70 17.07
CA GLY A 94 9.07 4.09 16.95
C GLY A 94 7.98 5.12 17.10
N GLY A 95 6.74 4.69 16.93
CA GLY A 95 5.59 5.56 17.07
C GLY A 95 4.30 4.84 16.81
N HIS A 96 3.24 5.62 16.81
CA HIS A 96 1.89 5.13 16.56
C HIS A 96 1.28 5.85 15.36
N ILE A 97 0.55 5.10 14.55
CA ILE A 97 -0.26 5.65 13.48
C ILE A 97 -1.71 5.55 13.96
N ARG A 98 -2.44 6.64 13.88
CA ARG A 98 -3.87 6.71 14.24
C ARG A 98 -4.72 6.85 12.98
N GLU A 99 -6.03 6.78 13.16
CA GLU A 99 -6.98 6.93 12.04
C GLU A 99 -6.68 8.19 11.23
N GLY A 100 -6.64 8.03 9.91
CA GLY A 100 -6.30 9.09 8.98
C GLY A 100 -4.81 9.42 8.92
N GLY A 101 -3.99 8.73 9.72
CA GLY A 101 -2.56 8.93 9.75
C GLY A 101 -1.83 8.18 8.65
N CYS A 102 -0.63 8.65 8.37
CA CYS A 102 0.23 8.06 7.36
C CYS A 102 1.65 7.97 7.89
N HIS A 103 2.30 6.85 7.63
CA HIS A 103 3.70 6.66 7.98
C HIS A 103 4.48 6.33 6.72
N TRP A 104 5.45 7.17 6.42
CA TRP A 104 6.33 6.99 5.27
C TRP A 104 7.72 6.61 5.76
N MET A 105 8.19 5.48 5.31
CA MET A 105 9.50 4.98 5.70
C MET A 105 10.37 4.83 4.45
N ARG A 106 11.56 5.41 4.52
CA ARG A 106 12.56 5.34 3.47
C ARG A 106 13.75 4.55 3.99
N SER A 107 14.24 3.64 3.21
CA SER A 107 15.43 2.87 3.58
C SER A 107 16.62 3.18 2.70
#